data_7b9570e635034df3908f96e72bec63dd
#
_entry.id   7b9570e635034df3908f96e72bec63dd
#
_cell.length_a   1.000
_cell.length_b   1.000
_cell.length_c   1.000
_cell.angle_alpha   90.00
_cell.angle_beta   90.00
_cell.angle_gamma   90.00
#
_symmetry.space_group_name_H-M   'P 1'
#
loop_
_entity.id
_entity.type
_entity.pdbx_description
1 polymer ?
#
loop_
_entity_poly.entity_id
_entity_poly.type
_entity_poly.pdbx_seq_one_letter_code
_entity_poly.pdbx_strand_id
1 'polypeptide(L)'
;MFKKLNLLLLALFWISGAVAQEKVKLKTGDFIFQHIACGPLCDAINAVTQGYQGNKFNHMGLVYLRNDSVLIIEAIGKDVHLSPLKDFLARSKSPHYTGRLKSAYQKDIPAALSFAMKQMGIKYDSQFLYDNGMYYCSELIYDAFKYANNGKAFFKLYPMTYKEPGSGEYFPVWKAYFEQLNMEVPEGKPGCNPGGISLSDKIDMTGTL
;
A
#
# COMPACT_ATOMS: atom_id res chain seq x y z
N MET A 1 -37.20 -67.41 -8.50
CA MET A 1 -37.23 -66.37 -9.57
C MET A 1 -36.68 -65.08 -8.92
N PHE A 2 -35.32 -64.86 -8.97
CA PHE A 2 -34.67 -63.74 -8.33
C PHE A 2 -34.41 -62.64 -9.38
N LYS A 3 -35.04 -61.46 -9.18
CA LYS A 3 -34.77 -60.27 -10.02
C LYS A 3 -33.47 -59.64 -9.57
N LYS A 4 -32.50 -59.59 -10.48
CA LYS A 4 -31.25 -58.84 -10.29
C LYS A 4 -31.53 -57.35 -10.45
N LEU A 5 -31.32 -56.60 -9.37
CA LEU A 5 -31.37 -55.13 -9.35
C LEU A 5 -30.00 -54.58 -9.75
N ASN A 6 -29.90 -54.02 -10.98
CA ASN A 6 -28.71 -53.33 -11.46
C ASN A 6 -28.67 -51.92 -10.84
N LEU A 7 -27.75 -51.71 -9.92
CA LEU A 7 -27.44 -50.37 -9.37
C LEU A 7 -26.47 -49.66 -10.36
N LEU A 8 -26.98 -48.67 -11.05
CA LEU A 8 -26.14 -47.76 -11.91
C LEU A 8 -25.54 -46.70 -11.01
N LEU A 9 -24.24 -46.82 -10.70
CA LEU A 9 -23.48 -45.80 -9.98
C LEU A 9 -23.12 -44.65 -10.99
N LEU A 10 -23.83 -43.51 -10.91
CA LEU A 10 -23.46 -42.29 -11.59
C LEU A 10 -22.29 -41.64 -10.83
N ALA A 11 -21.09 -41.76 -11.38
CA ALA A 11 -19.91 -41.01 -10.91
C ALA A 11 -20.03 -39.57 -11.40
N LEU A 12 -20.38 -38.65 -10.49
CA LEU A 12 -20.30 -37.20 -10.70
C LEU A 12 -18.82 -36.78 -10.67
N PHE A 13 -18.23 -36.58 -11.85
CA PHE A 13 -16.93 -35.93 -11.97
C PHE A 13 -17.07 -34.45 -11.69
N TRP A 14 -16.63 -33.99 -10.51
CA TRP A 14 -16.43 -32.60 -10.22
C TRP A 14 -15.18 -32.13 -10.98
N ILE A 15 -15.38 -31.43 -12.10
CA ILE A 15 -14.28 -30.73 -12.78
C ILE A 15 -14.01 -29.48 -11.97
N SER A 16 -13.07 -29.54 -11.06
CA SER A 16 -12.49 -28.35 -10.40
C SER A 16 -11.70 -27.60 -11.45
N GLY A 17 -12.36 -26.68 -12.17
CA GLY A 17 -11.68 -25.74 -13.02
C GLY A 17 -10.76 -24.86 -12.17
N ALA A 18 -9.47 -25.14 -12.16
CA ALA A 18 -8.48 -24.21 -11.65
C ALA A 18 -8.54 -22.96 -12.55
N VAL A 19 -9.21 -21.91 -12.10
CA VAL A 19 -9.12 -20.60 -12.74
C VAL A 19 -7.69 -20.14 -12.54
N ALA A 20 -6.88 -20.24 -13.60
CA ALA A 20 -5.54 -19.65 -13.60
C ALA A 20 -5.73 -18.15 -13.35
N GLN A 21 -5.28 -17.65 -12.20
CA GLN A 21 -5.32 -16.23 -11.90
C GLN A 21 -4.41 -15.53 -12.90
N GLU A 22 -5.01 -14.76 -13.79
CA GLU A 22 -4.27 -14.01 -14.80
C GLU A 22 -3.32 -13.03 -14.09
N LYS A 23 -2.02 -13.14 -14.37
CA LYS A 23 -1.02 -12.26 -13.74
C LYS A 23 -1.34 -10.81 -14.07
N VAL A 24 -1.43 -9.98 -13.05
CA VAL A 24 -1.71 -8.55 -13.22
C VAL A 24 -0.63 -7.91 -14.10
N LYS A 25 -1.03 -7.35 -15.23
CA LYS A 25 -0.15 -6.55 -16.09
C LYS A 25 -0.06 -5.14 -15.53
N LEU A 26 1.09 -4.81 -14.95
CA LEU A 26 1.37 -3.48 -14.40
C LEU A 26 1.35 -2.40 -15.49
N LYS A 27 0.87 -1.22 -15.12
CA LYS A 27 0.88 0.00 -15.94
C LYS A 27 1.50 1.14 -15.13
N THR A 28 2.09 2.09 -15.84
CA THR A 28 2.52 3.35 -15.21
C THR A 28 1.36 4.01 -14.48
N GLY A 29 1.57 4.39 -13.21
CA GLY A 29 0.55 4.96 -12.33
C GLY A 29 -0.24 3.93 -11.52
N ASP A 30 0.03 2.63 -11.66
CA ASP A 30 -0.50 1.63 -10.73
C ASP A 30 0.17 1.79 -9.35
N PHE A 31 -0.58 1.47 -8.31
CA PHE A 31 -0.08 1.38 -6.95
C PHE A 31 0.30 -0.06 -6.63
N ILE A 32 1.36 -0.26 -5.86
CA ILE A 32 1.65 -1.55 -5.24
C ILE A 32 1.62 -1.36 -3.74
N PHE A 33 0.82 -2.18 -3.06
CA PHE A 33 0.67 -2.21 -1.61
C PHE A 33 1.32 -3.46 -1.06
N GLN A 34 2.09 -3.33 0.01
CA GLN A 34 2.74 -4.46 0.65
C GLN A 34 2.70 -4.39 2.18
N HIS A 35 2.83 -5.55 2.79
CA HIS A 35 3.02 -5.75 4.20
C HIS A 35 4.48 -6.12 4.45
N ILE A 36 5.27 -5.20 4.99
CA ILE A 36 6.65 -5.45 5.37
C ILE A 36 6.68 -5.91 6.84
N ALA A 37 7.36 -7.02 7.11
CA ALA A 37 7.61 -7.48 8.48
C ALA A 37 8.91 -6.84 8.99
N CYS A 38 8.79 -5.84 9.87
CA CYS A 38 9.94 -5.15 10.46
C CYS A 38 9.93 -5.18 12.00
N GLY A 39 9.27 -6.18 12.58
CA GLY A 39 9.17 -6.37 14.03
C GLY A 39 8.16 -5.42 14.69
N PRO A 40 8.34 -5.09 15.99
CA PRO A 40 7.33 -4.41 16.80
C PRO A 40 6.81 -3.08 16.23
N LEU A 41 7.66 -2.35 15.48
CA LEU A 41 7.24 -1.10 14.84
C LEU A 41 6.20 -1.33 13.76
N CYS A 42 6.45 -2.30 12.85
CA CYS A 42 5.48 -2.67 11.83
C CYS A 42 4.22 -3.29 12.44
N ASP A 43 4.35 -4.05 13.53
CA ASP A 43 3.21 -4.63 14.22
C ASP A 43 2.30 -3.53 14.81
N ALA A 44 2.87 -2.49 15.40
CA ALA A 44 2.13 -1.34 15.90
C ALA A 44 1.42 -0.57 14.77
N ILE A 45 2.10 -0.33 13.63
CA ILE A 45 1.48 0.27 12.44
C ILE A 45 0.31 -0.58 11.96
N ASN A 46 0.51 -1.89 11.87
CA ASN A 46 -0.50 -2.84 11.38
C ASN A 46 -1.72 -2.93 12.29
N ALA A 47 -1.53 -2.76 13.61
CA ALA A 47 -2.63 -2.83 14.58
C ALA A 47 -3.66 -1.71 14.37
N VAL A 48 -3.22 -0.52 13.95
CA VAL A 48 -4.07 0.66 13.74
C VAL A 48 -4.39 0.93 12.27
N THR A 49 -3.83 0.14 11.34
CA THR A 49 -4.05 0.29 9.91
C THR A 49 -5.06 -0.73 9.41
N GLN A 50 -6.06 -0.27 8.66
CA GLN A 50 -6.95 -1.12 7.88
C GLN A 50 -6.79 -0.82 6.40
N GLY A 51 -6.79 -1.86 5.59
CA GLY A 51 -6.69 -1.76 4.14
C GLY A 51 -7.73 -2.65 3.45
N TYR A 52 -7.66 -2.66 2.14
CA TYR A 52 -8.55 -3.45 1.28
C TYR A 52 -8.64 -4.91 1.75
N GLN A 53 -9.88 -5.41 1.90
CA GLN A 53 -10.19 -6.75 2.40
C GLN A 53 -9.54 -7.09 3.77
N GLY A 54 -9.34 -6.10 4.63
CA GLY A 54 -8.74 -6.30 5.96
C GLY A 54 -7.22 -6.48 5.96
N ASN A 55 -6.57 -6.36 4.79
CA ASN A 55 -5.12 -6.46 4.71
C ASN A 55 -4.43 -5.30 5.45
N LYS A 56 -3.26 -5.60 6.01
CA LYS A 56 -2.44 -4.66 6.78
C LYS A 56 -1.29 -4.15 5.92
N PHE A 57 -1.55 -3.13 5.10
CA PHE A 57 -0.52 -2.51 4.28
C PHE A 57 0.20 -1.43 5.07
N ASN A 58 1.50 -1.58 5.23
CA ASN A 58 2.36 -0.60 5.90
C ASN A 58 3.38 0.04 4.94
N HIS A 59 3.41 -0.38 3.68
CA HIS A 59 4.22 0.24 2.65
C HIS A 59 3.52 0.25 1.29
N MET A 60 3.87 1.22 0.44
CA MET A 60 3.37 1.33 -0.92
C MET A 60 4.33 2.11 -1.82
N GLY A 61 4.16 1.93 -3.12
CA GLY A 61 4.85 2.70 -4.15
C GLY A 61 4.03 2.86 -5.42
N LEU A 62 4.50 3.73 -6.30
CA LEU A 62 3.86 4.05 -7.58
C LEU A 62 4.67 3.46 -8.74
N VAL A 63 4.01 2.70 -9.60
CA VAL A 63 4.63 2.04 -10.75
C VAL A 63 5.02 3.08 -11.80
N TYR A 64 6.26 2.98 -12.26
CA TYR A 64 6.80 3.75 -13.37
C TYR A 64 7.46 2.82 -14.39
N LEU A 65 6.85 2.67 -15.55
CA LEU A 65 7.42 1.90 -16.66
C LEU A 65 8.39 2.78 -17.43
N ARG A 66 9.63 2.33 -17.57
CA ARG A 66 10.68 3.01 -18.34
C ARG A 66 11.37 2.00 -19.25
N ASN A 67 11.18 2.16 -20.55
CA ASN A 67 11.61 1.16 -21.54
C ASN A 67 11.06 -0.22 -21.16
N ASP A 68 11.90 -1.25 -21.06
CA ASP A 68 11.52 -2.60 -20.68
C ASP A 68 11.58 -2.85 -19.16
N SER A 69 11.78 -1.80 -18.36
CA SER A 69 11.95 -1.92 -16.91
C SER A 69 10.71 -1.44 -16.16
N VAL A 70 10.31 -2.21 -15.15
CA VAL A 70 9.31 -1.80 -14.16
C VAL A 70 10.03 -1.26 -12.93
N LEU A 71 9.85 0.02 -12.67
CA LEU A 71 10.41 0.74 -11.54
C LEU A 71 9.29 1.19 -10.61
N ILE A 72 9.60 1.32 -9.33
CA ILE A 72 8.68 1.79 -8.30
C ILE A 72 9.22 3.08 -7.71
N ILE A 73 8.45 4.14 -7.78
CA ILE A 73 8.72 5.39 -7.08
C ILE A 73 8.23 5.21 -5.64
N GLU A 74 9.11 5.36 -4.67
CA GLU A 74 8.78 5.17 -3.27
C GLU A 74 9.64 6.03 -2.34
N ALA A 75 9.14 6.29 -1.14
CA ALA A 75 9.93 6.82 -0.03
C ALA A 75 10.14 5.69 0.98
N ILE A 76 11.39 5.26 1.18
CA ILE A 76 11.76 4.20 2.13
C ILE A 76 13.22 4.30 2.53
N GLY A 77 13.53 3.90 3.75
CA GLY A 77 14.89 3.86 4.25
C GLY A 77 15.51 5.25 4.33
N LYS A 78 16.31 5.65 3.35
CA LYS A 78 17.03 6.91 3.37
C LYS A 78 16.27 8.08 2.75
N ASP A 79 15.59 7.83 1.63
CA ASP A 79 15.05 8.90 0.79
C ASP A 79 13.95 8.43 -0.18
N VAL A 80 13.47 9.35 -0.99
CA VAL A 80 12.64 9.08 -2.16
C VAL A 80 13.53 8.62 -3.31
N HIS A 81 13.24 7.44 -3.87
CA HIS A 81 14.02 6.89 -4.98
C HIS A 81 13.22 5.96 -5.89
N LEU A 82 13.86 5.52 -6.97
CA LEU A 82 13.36 4.49 -7.87
C LEU A 82 13.94 3.13 -7.46
N SER A 83 13.09 2.18 -7.13
CA SER A 83 13.48 0.79 -6.90
C SER A 83 13.09 -0.08 -8.09
N PRO A 84 13.95 -1.00 -8.54
CA PRO A 84 13.52 -2.06 -9.43
C PRO A 84 12.38 -2.86 -8.79
N LEU A 85 11.38 -3.28 -9.58
CA LEU A 85 10.24 -4.06 -9.06
C LEU A 85 10.70 -5.27 -8.25
N LYS A 86 11.73 -5.98 -8.73
CA LYS A 86 12.29 -7.15 -8.04
C LYS A 86 12.71 -6.80 -6.60
N ASP A 87 13.38 -5.67 -6.41
CA ASP A 87 13.90 -5.26 -5.10
C ASP A 87 12.78 -4.76 -4.19
N PHE A 88 11.76 -4.11 -4.76
CA PHE A 88 10.54 -3.74 -4.04
C PHE A 88 9.82 -5.00 -3.52
N LEU A 89 9.57 -5.99 -4.38
CA LEU A 89 8.86 -7.22 -4.01
C LEU A 89 9.65 -8.07 -2.99
N ALA A 90 10.97 -8.08 -3.07
CA ALA A 90 11.81 -8.88 -2.18
C ALA A 90 11.72 -8.51 -0.68
N ARG A 91 11.17 -7.33 -0.34
CA ARG A 91 11.03 -6.87 1.06
C ARG A 91 9.91 -7.56 1.82
N SER A 92 8.99 -8.21 1.13
CA SER A 92 7.87 -8.91 1.76
C SER A 92 7.65 -10.29 1.17
N LYS A 93 7.34 -11.25 2.04
CA LYS A 93 6.90 -12.60 1.65
C LYS A 93 5.37 -12.70 1.53
N SER A 94 4.65 -11.68 1.99
CA SER A 94 3.20 -11.60 1.87
C SER A 94 2.80 -11.22 0.44
N PRO A 95 1.58 -11.56 -0.01
CA PRO A 95 1.08 -11.13 -1.31
C PRO A 95 1.16 -9.60 -1.48
N HIS A 96 1.58 -9.17 -2.66
CA HIS A 96 1.62 -7.76 -3.03
C HIS A 96 0.34 -7.45 -3.80
N TYR A 97 -0.43 -6.49 -3.31
CA TYR A 97 -1.67 -6.09 -3.95
C TYR A 97 -1.44 -4.91 -4.89
N THR A 98 -2.16 -4.92 -6.00
CA THR A 98 -2.10 -3.84 -6.98
C THR A 98 -3.41 -3.09 -7.04
N GLY A 99 -3.31 -1.77 -7.20
CA GLY A 99 -4.44 -0.89 -7.41
C GLY A 99 -4.21 0.00 -8.61
N ARG A 100 -5.29 0.39 -9.27
CA ARG A 100 -5.27 1.28 -10.43
C ARG A 100 -6.31 2.37 -10.27
N LEU A 101 -5.98 3.60 -10.63
CA LEU A 101 -6.96 4.65 -10.67
C LEU A 101 -8.10 4.31 -11.64
N LYS A 102 -9.33 4.56 -11.22
CA LYS A 102 -10.49 4.51 -12.11
C LYS A 102 -10.29 5.44 -13.30
N SER A 103 -10.89 5.12 -14.41
CA SER A 103 -10.70 5.81 -15.70
C SER A 103 -10.86 7.33 -15.60
N ALA A 104 -11.79 7.81 -14.80
CA ALA A 104 -12.04 9.24 -14.59
C ALA A 104 -10.82 10.00 -14.01
N TYR A 105 -9.91 9.32 -13.32
CA TYR A 105 -8.77 9.91 -12.61
C TYR A 105 -7.41 9.62 -13.28
N GLN A 106 -7.36 8.78 -14.31
CA GLN A 106 -6.10 8.40 -14.96
C GLN A 106 -5.39 9.57 -15.63
N LYS A 107 -6.12 10.62 -15.99
CA LYS A 107 -5.57 11.88 -16.53
C LYS A 107 -4.59 12.58 -15.57
N ASP A 108 -4.70 12.31 -14.27
CA ASP A 108 -3.89 12.93 -13.21
C ASP A 108 -2.52 12.24 -13.04
N ILE A 109 -2.37 11.01 -13.58
CA ILE A 109 -1.15 10.20 -13.44
C ILE A 109 0.12 10.92 -13.94
N PRO A 110 0.16 11.55 -15.13
CA PRO A 110 1.39 12.19 -15.58
C PRO A 110 1.87 13.31 -14.67
N ALA A 111 0.95 14.12 -14.14
CA ALA A 111 1.29 15.22 -13.23
C ALA A 111 1.75 14.68 -11.87
N ALA A 112 1.09 13.63 -11.33
CA ALA A 112 1.49 12.99 -10.09
C ALA A 112 2.88 12.36 -10.19
N LEU A 113 3.18 11.66 -11.29
CA LEU A 113 4.50 11.10 -11.54
C LEU A 113 5.57 12.19 -11.67
N SER A 114 5.27 13.27 -12.41
CA SER A 114 6.18 14.40 -12.55
C SER A 114 6.52 15.02 -11.19
N PHE A 115 5.53 15.15 -10.31
CA PHE A 115 5.76 15.63 -8.94
C PHE A 115 6.66 14.66 -8.17
N ALA A 116 6.30 13.37 -8.10
CA ALA A 116 7.04 12.37 -7.34
C ALA A 116 8.50 12.26 -7.83
N MET A 117 8.74 12.32 -9.14
CA MET A 117 10.09 12.32 -9.71
C MET A 117 10.93 13.54 -9.30
N LYS A 118 10.32 14.70 -9.05
CA LYS A 118 11.02 15.89 -8.56
C LYS A 118 11.43 15.76 -7.09
N GLN A 119 10.84 14.82 -6.35
CA GLN A 119 11.17 14.59 -4.94
C GLN A 119 12.34 13.59 -4.76
N MET A 120 12.94 13.09 -5.83
CA MET A 120 14.09 12.17 -5.75
C MET A 120 15.20 12.74 -4.87
N GLY A 121 15.67 11.93 -3.90
CA GLY A 121 16.70 12.31 -2.94
C GLY A 121 16.20 13.08 -1.72
N ILE A 122 14.92 13.48 -1.66
CA ILE A 122 14.32 14.03 -0.44
C ILE A 122 14.34 12.94 0.63
N LYS A 123 14.75 13.31 1.85
CA LYS A 123 14.89 12.39 2.97
C LYS A 123 13.57 11.70 3.33
N TYR A 124 13.68 10.45 3.78
CA TYR A 124 12.55 9.74 4.37
C TYR A 124 12.12 10.41 5.67
N ASP A 125 10.83 10.64 5.81
CA ASP A 125 10.27 11.21 7.03
C ASP A 125 10.09 10.15 8.12
N SER A 126 11.06 10.09 9.02
CA SER A 126 10.99 9.26 10.23
C SER A 126 10.15 9.87 11.34
N GLN A 127 9.68 11.10 11.19
CA GLN A 127 8.84 11.77 12.19
C GLN A 127 7.35 11.53 11.95
N PHE A 128 7.01 11.05 10.75
CA PHE A 128 5.62 10.85 10.32
C PHE A 128 4.75 12.10 10.45
N LEU A 129 5.35 13.28 10.17
CA LEU A 129 4.68 14.58 10.23
C LEU A 129 4.37 15.09 8.83
N TYR A 130 3.11 15.26 8.53
CA TYR A 130 2.69 15.80 7.24
C TYR A 130 3.22 17.23 7.02
N ASP A 131 3.71 17.49 5.79
CA ASP A 131 4.15 18.80 5.29
C ASP A 131 5.39 19.37 6.03
N ASN A 132 6.36 18.52 6.33
CA ASN A 132 7.63 18.90 6.96
C ASN A 132 8.83 18.95 6.00
N GLY A 133 8.59 18.82 4.68
CA GLY A 133 9.63 18.83 3.64
C GLY A 133 10.36 17.50 3.47
N MET A 134 9.91 16.43 4.11
CA MET A 134 10.35 15.04 3.95
C MET A 134 9.14 14.20 3.56
N TYR A 135 9.35 12.92 3.23
CA TYR A 135 8.25 12.03 2.82
C TYR A 135 8.36 10.65 3.44
N TYR A 136 7.28 10.18 4.08
CA TYR A 136 7.06 8.73 4.22
C TYR A 136 6.27 8.19 3.01
N CYS A 137 6.17 6.89 2.87
CA CYS A 137 5.73 6.25 1.62
C CYS A 137 4.37 6.74 1.09
N SER A 138 3.37 6.81 1.95
CA SER A 138 2.01 7.22 1.55
C SER A 138 1.86 8.74 1.43
N GLU A 139 2.65 9.54 2.14
CA GLU A 139 2.66 11.00 2.02
C GLU A 139 3.17 11.45 0.64
N LEU A 140 4.25 10.83 0.15
CA LEU A 140 4.73 11.08 -1.21
C LEU A 140 3.60 10.87 -2.25
N ILE A 141 2.83 9.81 -2.10
CA ILE A 141 1.71 9.50 -3.00
C ILE A 141 0.57 10.50 -2.80
N TYR A 142 0.26 10.84 -1.55
CA TYR A 142 -0.77 11.84 -1.24
C TYR A 142 -0.45 13.18 -1.91
N ASP A 143 0.76 13.69 -1.72
CA ASP A 143 1.17 14.99 -2.28
C ASP A 143 1.30 14.96 -3.80
N ALA A 144 1.76 13.87 -4.39
CA ALA A 144 1.81 13.71 -5.83
C ALA A 144 0.40 13.87 -6.46
N PHE A 145 -0.60 13.23 -5.87
CA PHE A 145 -1.97 13.34 -6.39
C PHE A 145 -2.69 14.62 -5.95
N LYS A 146 -2.34 15.22 -4.82
CA LYS A 146 -2.78 16.57 -4.45
C LYS A 146 -2.28 17.60 -5.47
N TYR A 147 -1.00 17.51 -5.85
CA TYR A 147 -0.43 18.36 -6.91
C TYR A 147 -1.17 18.17 -8.25
N ALA A 148 -1.37 16.91 -8.67
CA ALA A 148 -2.09 16.60 -9.90
C ALA A 148 -3.55 17.10 -9.91
N ASN A 149 -4.16 17.22 -8.73
CA ASN A 149 -5.52 17.72 -8.52
C ASN A 149 -5.55 19.25 -8.21
N ASN A 150 -4.61 20.00 -8.72
CA ASN A 150 -4.52 21.47 -8.57
C ASN A 150 -4.48 21.92 -7.09
N GLY A 151 -3.73 21.20 -6.25
CA GLY A 151 -3.57 21.49 -4.82
C GLY A 151 -4.74 21.07 -3.92
N LYS A 152 -5.80 20.52 -4.48
CA LYS A 152 -6.93 19.99 -3.72
C LYS A 152 -6.66 18.56 -3.29
N ALA A 153 -7.07 18.19 -2.08
CA ALA A 153 -6.93 16.82 -1.59
C ALA A 153 -7.54 15.81 -2.58
N PHE A 154 -6.74 14.86 -3.01
CA PHE A 154 -7.16 13.74 -3.86
C PHE A 154 -7.48 12.51 -3.02
N PHE A 155 -6.60 12.16 -2.10
CA PHE A 155 -6.83 11.18 -1.04
C PHE A 155 -7.20 11.90 0.26
N LYS A 156 -7.41 11.15 1.34
CA LYS A 156 -7.78 11.69 2.65
C LYS A 156 -6.59 11.67 3.59
N LEU A 157 -6.46 12.72 4.42
CA LEU A 157 -5.67 12.70 5.64
C LEU A 157 -6.58 12.34 6.81
N TYR A 158 -6.00 11.66 7.79
CA TYR A 158 -6.67 11.25 9.01
C TYR A 158 -5.84 11.68 10.22
N PRO A 159 -6.44 11.93 11.39
CA PRO A 159 -5.68 11.97 12.63
C PRO A 159 -4.94 10.65 12.81
N MET A 160 -3.60 10.70 12.82
CA MET A 160 -2.76 9.51 13.04
C MET A 160 -2.84 9.09 14.50
N THR A 161 -2.85 7.78 14.76
CA THR A 161 -2.80 7.26 16.12
C THR A 161 -1.64 6.29 16.32
N TYR A 162 -1.01 6.43 17.47
CA TYR A 162 0.12 5.62 17.93
C TYR A 162 -0.26 4.81 19.18
N LYS A 163 -1.56 4.77 19.47
CA LYS A 163 -2.14 4.11 20.64
C LYS A 163 -2.66 2.71 20.30
N GLU A 164 -2.56 1.84 21.29
CA GLU A 164 -3.13 0.51 21.21
C GLU A 164 -4.65 0.57 21.10
N PRO A 165 -5.28 -0.14 20.16
CA PRO A 165 -6.72 -0.20 20.07
C PRO A 165 -7.38 -0.65 21.38
N GLY A 166 -8.31 0.17 21.88
CA GLY A 166 -9.09 -0.14 23.09
C GLY A 166 -8.44 0.18 24.43
N SER A 167 -7.11 0.40 24.50
CA SER A 167 -6.45 0.77 25.77
C SER A 167 -6.34 2.28 25.95
N GLY A 168 -6.19 3.02 24.85
CA GLY A 168 -5.87 4.45 24.87
C GLY A 168 -4.41 4.77 25.19
N GLU A 169 -3.59 3.75 25.49
CA GLU A 169 -2.16 3.88 25.78
C GLU A 169 -1.32 3.80 24.52
N TYR A 170 -0.20 4.52 24.49
CA TYR A 170 0.75 4.40 23.39
C TYR A 170 1.43 3.03 23.38
N PHE A 171 1.61 2.45 22.19
CA PHE A 171 2.48 1.29 22.06
C PHE A 171 3.87 1.60 22.63
N PRO A 172 4.47 0.71 23.43
CA PRO A 172 5.82 0.94 23.99
C PRO A 172 6.87 1.23 22.93
N VAL A 173 6.77 0.58 21.76
CA VAL A 173 7.70 0.78 20.65
C VAL A 173 7.63 2.22 20.11
N TRP A 174 6.46 2.85 20.08
CA TRP A 174 6.33 4.24 19.63
C TRP A 174 6.88 5.22 20.66
N LYS A 175 6.66 4.99 21.96
CA LYS A 175 7.28 5.80 23.02
C LYS A 175 8.81 5.81 22.87
N ALA A 176 9.43 4.61 22.79
CA ALA A 176 10.88 4.47 22.63
C ALA A 176 11.38 5.07 21.30
N TYR A 177 10.62 4.92 20.23
CA TYR A 177 10.98 5.46 18.91
C TYR A 177 11.05 6.99 18.90
N PHE A 178 10.02 7.67 19.39
CA PHE A 178 10.00 9.14 19.41
C PHE A 178 10.93 9.73 20.49
N GLU A 179 11.15 9.02 21.59
CA GLU A 179 12.19 9.38 22.58
C GLU A 179 13.58 9.43 21.95
N GLN A 180 13.95 8.45 21.10
CA GLN A 180 15.21 8.46 20.35
C GLN A 180 15.33 9.64 19.37
N LEU A 181 14.21 10.15 18.89
CA LEU A 181 14.16 11.33 18.02
C LEU A 181 14.12 12.65 18.81
N ASN A 182 14.11 12.61 20.14
CA ASN A 182 13.88 13.75 21.02
C ASN A 182 12.57 14.50 20.70
N MET A 183 11.50 13.75 20.46
CA MET A 183 10.20 14.27 20.08
C MET A 183 9.10 13.65 20.94
N GLU A 184 8.02 14.40 21.12
CA GLU A 184 6.75 13.85 21.60
C GLU A 184 6.11 13.00 20.51
N VAL A 185 5.32 11.99 20.91
CA VAL A 185 4.52 11.18 19.96
C VAL A 185 3.51 12.09 19.28
N PRO A 186 3.49 12.21 17.95
CA PRO A 186 2.63 13.16 17.24
C PRO A 186 1.19 12.64 17.08
N GLU A 187 0.59 12.23 18.18
CA GLU A 187 -0.79 11.73 18.26
C GLU A 187 -1.79 12.74 17.70
N GLY A 188 -2.71 12.28 16.87
CA GLY A 188 -3.78 13.10 16.30
C GLY A 188 -3.35 14.06 15.20
N LYS A 189 -2.06 14.12 14.86
CA LYS A 189 -1.61 14.92 13.72
C LYS A 189 -2.13 14.33 12.41
N PRO A 190 -2.43 15.19 11.41
CA PRO A 190 -2.91 14.73 10.12
C PRO A 190 -1.85 13.88 9.42
N GLY A 191 -2.25 12.80 8.79
CA GLY A 191 -1.40 11.94 8.00
C GLY A 191 -2.20 10.95 7.17
N CYS A 192 -1.51 10.09 6.45
CA CYS A 192 -2.12 9.02 5.67
C CYS A 192 -1.30 7.72 5.82
N ASN A 193 -1.90 6.62 5.43
CA ASN A 193 -1.22 5.33 5.41
C ASN A 193 -1.60 4.53 4.17
N PRO A 194 -0.81 3.53 3.76
CA PRO A 194 -1.08 2.72 2.58
C PRO A 194 -2.43 2.01 2.63
N GLY A 195 -2.82 1.52 3.82
CA GLY A 195 -4.11 0.89 4.03
C GLY A 195 -5.27 1.83 3.68
N GLY A 196 -5.27 3.03 4.25
CA GLY A 196 -6.29 4.04 3.96
C GLY A 196 -6.37 4.44 2.49
N ILE A 197 -5.21 4.54 1.81
CA ILE A 197 -5.17 4.82 0.36
C ILE A 197 -5.78 3.66 -0.43
N SER A 198 -5.53 2.40 -0.04
CA SER A 198 -6.09 1.23 -0.71
C SER A 198 -7.62 1.13 -0.63
N LEU A 199 -8.24 1.85 0.32
CA LEU A 199 -9.69 1.95 0.49
C LEU A 199 -10.31 3.13 -0.28
N SER A 200 -9.51 3.89 -1.02
CA SER A 200 -10.02 5.04 -1.79
C SER A 200 -11.04 4.60 -2.84
N ASP A 201 -12.16 5.31 -2.90
CA ASP A 201 -13.18 5.14 -3.94
C ASP A 201 -12.69 5.45 -5.37
N LYS A 202 -11.49 6.02 -5.48
CA LYS A 202 -10.83 6.36 -6.75
C LYS A 202 -9.95 5.24 -7.31
N ILE A 203 -9.73 4.18 -6.53
CA ILE A 203 -8.86 3.06 -6.89
C ILE A 203 -9.69 1.79 -7.06
N ASP A 204 -9.47 1.09 -8.16
CA ASP A 204 -9.90 -0.29 -8.34
C ASP A 204 -8.71 -1.21 -7.98
N MET A 205 -8.90 -2.10 -7.03
CA MET A 205 -7.89 -3.12 -6.72
C MET A 205 -7.91 -4.18 -7.82
N THR A 206 -6.75 -4.41 -8.43
CA THR A 206 -6.64 -5.19 -9.68
C THR A 206 -6.13 -6.62 -9.46
N GLY A 207 -5.77 -6.97 -8.25
CA GLY A 207 -5.32 -8.32 -7.89
C GLY A 207 -3.97 -8.33 -7.16
N THR A 208 -3.31 -9.48 -7.19
CA THR A 208 -1.99 -9.70 -6.57
C THR A 208 -0.93 -10.02 -7.61
N LEU A 209 0.33 -9.71 -7.28
CA LEU A 209 1.53 -10.06 -8.06
C LEU A 209 2.13 -11.37 -7.58
#